data_ef15a77dde4c0c74339829a41badb873
#
_entry.id   ef15a77dde4c0c74339829a41badb873
#
_cell.length_a   1.000
_cell.length_b   1.000
_cell.length_c   1.000
_cell.angle_alpha   90.00
_cell.angle_beta   90.00
_cell.angle_gamma   90.00
#
_symmetry.space_group_name_H-M   'P 1'
#
loop_
_entity.id
_entity.type
_entity.pdbx_description
1 polymer ?
#
loop_
_entity_poly.entity_id
_entity_poly.type
_entity_poly.pdbx_seq_one_letter_code
_entity_poly.pdbx_strand_id
1 'polypeptide(L)'
;MRPIGFSTGALAKQDFRRALVCLRLHKIPVVELSALRLNELEPLIEAIAGLDLSSFQFVSFHAPSHLAFSEESRVTDKLRYVVDRGIPVVVHPDVIAEDQSWKWMGRHLLLENMDKRKPIGRTSKELKCLFDRFPESRLCFDIGHARQVDPTMVEARLILESFGDRLAQIHISEVNTGSRHDPLSVNAISAFQSVATLIPETIPIILETLIDQGQSDILTEIERGRCALDPAISATAP
;
A
#
# COMPACT_ATOMS: atom_id res chain seq x y z
N MET A 1 11.35 4.20 15.86
CA MET A 1 10.04 4.80 15.43
C MET A 1 9.70 4.21 14.07
N ARG A 2 8.50 3.69 13.91
CA ARG A 2 8.02 3.03 12.68
C ARG A 2 8.12 3.97 11.48
N PRO A 3 8.72 3.57 10.34
CA PRO A 3 8.79 4.40 9.14
C PRO A 3 7.39 4.63 8.56
N ILE A 4 7.01 5.89 8.33
CA ILE A 4 5.68 6.25 7.84
C ILE A 4 5.77 7.36 6.79
N GLY A 5 4.93 7.27 5.77
CA GLY A 5 4.80 8.26 4.71
C GLY A 5 3.53 8.09 3.91
N PHE A 6 3.54 8.55 2.68
CA PHE A 6 2.33 8.58 1.85
C PHE A 6 2.55 8.00 0.45
N SER A 7 1.46 7.56 -0.15
CA SER A 7 1.41 7.40 -1.59
C SER A 7 1.34 8.77 -2.27
N THR A 8 2.01 8.93 -3.40
CA THR A 8 1.97 10.18 -4.17
C THR A 8 0.55 10.45 -4.70
N GLY A 9 -0.21 9.40 -4.98
CA GLY A 9 -1.60 9.48 -5.39
C GLY A 9 -2.51 10.09 -4.33
N ALA A 10 -2.30 9.75 -3.06
CA ALA A 10 -3.07 10.28 -1.94
C ALA A 10 -2.81 11.78 -1.70
N LEU A 11 -1.55 12.22 -1.86
CA LEU A 11 -1.17 13.60 -1.59
C LEU A 11 -1.51 14.58 -2.72
N ALA A 12 -1.33 14.17 -3.96
CA ALA A 12 -1.42 15.11 -5.09
C ALA A 12 -2.03 14.49 -6.36
N LYS A 13 -2.72 13.35 -6.23
CA LYS A 13 -3.32 12.64 -7.37
C LYS A 13 -2.26 12.35 -8.44
N GLN A 14 -2.39 12.86 -9.65
CA GLN A 14 -1.48 12.63 -10.77
C GLN A 14 -0.17 13.43 -10.68
N ASP A 15 -0.09 14.44 -9.80
CA ASP A 15 1.10 15.30 -9.66
C ASP A 15 2.09 14.73 -8.61
N PHE A 16 2.76 13.63 -8.98
CA PHE A 16 3.76 13.00 -8.11
C PHE A 16 4.92 13.94 -7.75
N ARG A 17 5.28 14.91 -8.62
CA ARG A 17 6.35 15.87 -8.33
C ARG A 17 5.98 16.78 -7.16
N ARG A 18 4.76 17.29 -7.16
CA ARG A 18 4.22 18.08 -6.05
C ARG A 18 4.18 17.26 -4.77
N ALA A 19 3.74 15.99 -4.84
CA ALA A 19 3.75 15.09 -3.68
C ALA A 19 5.16 14.91 -3.11
N LEU A 20 6.18 14.67 -3.94
CA LEU A 20 7.57 14.50 -3.51
C LEU A 20 8.13 15.78 -2.86
N VAL A 21 7.83 16.96 -3.41
CA VAL A 21 8.23 18.24 -2.80
C VAL A 21 7.60 18.36 -1.40
N CYS A 22 6.32 18.04 -1.28
CA CYS A 22 5.61 18.10 -0.02
C CYS A 22 6.22 17.16 1.04
N LEU A 23 6.50 15.90 0.67
CA LEU A 23 7.11 14.93 1.57
C LEU A 23 8.50 15.36 2.06
N ARG A 24 9.31 15.93 1.17
CA ARG A 24 10.65 16.45 1.53
C ARG A 24 10.57 17.64 2.47
N LEU A 25 9.67 18.60 2.23
CA LEU A 25 9.44 19.75 3.11
C LEU A 25 9.12 19.34 4.54
N HIS A 26 8.34 18.26 4.70
CA HIS A 26 7.98 17.71 6.00
C HIS A 26 8.96 16.65 6.52
N LYS A 27 10.08 16.39 5.80
CA LYS A 27 11.10 15.37 6.15
C LYS A 27 10.49 13.98 6.37
N ILE A 28 9.50 13.62 5.55
CA ILE A 28 8.83 12.32 5.62
C ILE A 28 9.70 11.28 4.92
N PRO A 29 10.10 10.18 5.60
CA PRO A 29 11.13 9.27 5.11
C PRO A 29 10.61 8.15 4.20
N VAL A 30 9.31 8.05 3.97
CA VAL A 30 8.68 6.95 3.23
C VAL A 30 7.82 7.50 2.11
N VAL A 31 7.91 6.89 0.93
CA VAL A 31 7.07 7.26 -0.21
C VAL A 31 6.69 6.04 -1.04
N GLU A 32 5.46 6.02 -1.50
CA GLU A 32 5.04 5.16 -2.60
C GLU A 32 4.75 6.01 -3.84
N LEU A 33 5.47 5.70 -4.93
CA LEU A 33 5.25 6.31 -6.24
C LEU A 33 4.04 5.62 -6.88
N SER A 34 2.94 6.34 -7.08
CA SER A 34 1.69 5.75 -7.53
C SER A 34 1.37 6.08 -8.98
N ALA A 35 1.19 5.05 -9.79
CA ALA A 35 0.66 5.13 -11.15
C ALA A 35 -0.66 4.34 -11.23
N LEU A 36 -1.69 4.80 -10.51
CA LEU A 36 -2.95 4.06 -10.36
C LEU A 36 -3.74 3.90 -11.67
N ARG A 37 -3.45 4.74 -12.65
CA ARG A 37 -4.02 4.65 -14.00
C ARG A 37 -2.94 4.39 -15.03
N LEU A 38 -3.30 3.71 -16.11
CA LEU A 38 -2.35 3.34 -17.15
C LEU A 38 -1.64 4.56 -17.79
N ASN A 39 -2.34 5.68 -17.95
CA ASN A 39 -1.77 6.91 -18.50
C ASN A 39 -0.81 7.63 -17.54
N GLU A 40 -0.75 7.25 -16.28
CA GLU A 40 0.18 7.76 -15.27
C GLU A 40 1.51 6.99 -15.25
N LEU A 41 1.50 5.74 -15.75
CA LEU A 41 2.63 4.82 -15.68
C LEU A 41 3.85 5.34 -16.43
N GLU A 42 3.70 5.67 -17.70
CA GLU A 42 4.81 6.08 -18.56
C GLU A 42 5.48 7.37 -18.09
N PRO A 43 4.73 8.46 -17.83
CA PRO A 43 5.33 9.69 -17.31
C PRO A 43 6.07 9.53 -15.98
N LEU A 44 5.58 8.64 -15.11
CA LEU A 44 6.23 8.38 -13.82
C LEU A 44 7.51 7.56 -14.02
N ILE A 45 7.49 6.50 -14.83
CA ILE A 45 8.67 5.67 -15.13
C ILE A 45 9.77 6.52 -15.78
N GLU A 46 9.44 7.33 -16.78
CA GLU A 46 10.39 8.23 -17.43
C GLU A 46 11.02 9.21 -16.44
N ALA A 47 10.22 9.69 -15.48
CA ALA A 47 10.71 10.63 -14.47
C ALA A 47 11.64 9.97 -13.45
N ILE A 48 11.46 8.70 -13.10
CA ILE A 48 12.23 8.01 -12.03
C ILE A 48 13.74 8.13 -12.24
N ALA A 49 14.23 8.14 -13.49
CA ALA A 49 15.66 8.28 -13.78
C ALA A 49 16.27 9.59 -13.25
N GLY A 50 15.48 10.66 -13.25
CA GLY A 50 15.91 11.99 -12.82
C GLY A 50 15.41 12.39 -11.43
N LEU A 51 14.63 11.53 -10.75
CA LEU A 51 14.17 11.81 -9.39
C LEU A 51 15.28 11.53 -8.38
N ASP A 52 15.59 12.52 -7.56
CA ASP A 52 16.37 12.28 -6.36
C ASP A 52 15.49 11.65 -5.27
N LEU A 53 15.66 10.36 -5.06
CA LEU A 53 14.94 9.59 -4.02
C LEU A 53 15.80 9.31 -2.79
N SER A 54 17.02 9.85 -2.72
CA SER A 54 18.01 9.56 -1.66
C SER A 54 17.58 10.01 -0.27
N SER A 55 16.66 10.97 -0.18
CA SER A 55 16.10 11.44 1.10
C SER A 55 15.08 10.48 1.71
N PHE A 56 14.60 9.49 0.96
CA PHE A 56 13.65 8.50 1.43
C PHE A 56 14.35 7.23 1.91
N GLN A 57 14.00 6.77 3.09
CA GLN A 57 14.49 5.50 3.66
C GLN A 57 13.80 4.29 3.01
N PHE A 58 12.58 4.47 2.55
CA PHE A 58 11.80 3.45 1.85
C PHE A 58 11.05 4.07 0.67
N VAL A 59 11.15 3.40 -0.46
CA VAL A 59 10.45 3.73 -1.69
C VAL A 59 9.79 2.47 -2.23
N SER A 60 8.50 2.53 -2.54
CA SER A 60 7.78 1.52 -3.32
C SER A 60 7.12 2.15 -4.55
N PHE A 61 6.58 1.32 -5.40
CA PHE A 61 5.85 1.72 -6.60
C PHE A 61 4.51 1.01 -6.65
N HIS A 62 3.42 1.74 -6.85
CA HIS A 62 2.10 1.15 -7.06
C HIS A 62 1.79 1.10 -8.56
N ALA A 63 1.58 -0.11 -9.07
CA ALA A 63 1.21 -0.36 -10.46
C ALA A 63 -0.25 0.05 -10.73
N PRO A 64 -0.65 0.18 -12.02
CA PRO A 64 -2.04 0.48 -12.37
C PRO A 64 -3.03 -0.49 -11.74
N SER A 65 -4.06 0.05 -11.08
CA SER A 65 -5.10 -0.72 -10.37
C SER A 65 -6.22 -1.26 -11.27
N HIS A 66 -6.17 -0.88 -12.55
CA HIS A 66 -7.04 -1.40 -13.61
C HIS A 66 -6.21 -1.59 -14.87
N LEU A 67 -6.31 -2.77 -15.46
CA LEU A 67 -5.52 -3.15 -16.62
C LEU A 67 -6.32 -4.05 -17.53
N ALA A 68 -6.33 -3.76 -18.83
CA ALA A 68 -6.85 -4.70 -19.82
C ALA A 68 -5.82 -5.81 -20.07
N PHE A 69 -6.29 -7.03 -20.34
CA PHE A 69 -5.42 -8.18 -20.63
C PHE A 69 -4.38 -7.87 -21.70
N SER A 70 -4.78 -7.18 -22.78
CA SER A 70 -3.90 -6.81 -23.90
C SER A 70 -2.76 -5.86 -23.52
N GLU A 71 -2.82 -5.21 -22.35
CA GLU A 71 -1.83 -4.25 -21.90
C GLU A 71 -0.88 -4.82 -20.84
N GLU A 72 -1.18 -6.00 -20.32
CA GLU A 72 -0.47 -6.62 -19.21
C GLU A 72 1.04 -6.78 -19.49
N SER A 73 1.40 -7.38 -20.64
CA SER A 73 2.80 -7.55 -21.03
C SER A 73 3.54 -6.20 -21.15
N ARG A 74 2.91 -5.21 -21.78
CA ARG A 74 3.49 -3.86 -21.91
C ARG A 74 3.73 -3.21 -20.56
N VAL A 75 2.81 -3.36 -19.61
CA VAL A 75 2.94 -2.80 -18.27
C VAL A 75 4.07 -3.49 -17.51
N THR A 76 4.09 -4.83 -17.51
CA THR A 76 5.15 -5.58 -16.83
C THR A 76 6.53 -5.32 -17.40
N ASP A 77 6.67 -5.15 -18.73
CA ASP A 77 7.94 -4.78 -19.35
C ASP A 77 8.43 -3.40 -18.89
N LYS A 78 7.52 -2.41 -18.77
CA LYS A 78 7.88 -1.09 -18.23
C LYS A 78 8.29 -1.15 -16.77
N LEU A 79 7.65 -2.00 -15.96
CA LEU A 79 7.96 -2.16 -14.55
C LEU A 79 9.35 -2.79 -14.31
N ARG A 80 9.99 -3.42 -15.32
CA ARG A 80 11.39 -3.87 -15.21
C ARG A 80 12.31 -2.73 -14.79
N TYR A 81 12.09 -1.54 -15.33
CA TYR A 81 12.88 -0.37 -14.99
C TYR A 81 12.79 0.01 -13.50
N VAL A 82 11.66 -0.24 -12.87
CA VAL A 82 11.43 -0.01 -11.43
C VAL A 82 12.12 -1.09 -10.60
N VAL A 83 11.88 -2.36 -10.95
CA VAL A 83 12.43 -3.54 -10.24
C VAL A 83 13.94 -3.59 -10.33
N ASP A 84 14.56 -3.25 -11.48
CA ASP A 84 16.02 -3.22 -11.68
C ASP A 84 16.71 -2.18 -10.77
N ARG A 85 15.95 -1.23 -10.21
CA ARG A 85 16.40 -0.27 -9.19
C ARG A 85 16.18 -0.76 -7.76
N GLY A 86 15.74 -1.99 -7.59
CA GLY A 86 15.44 -2.56 -6.28
C GLY A 86 14.15 -2.01 -5.63
N ILE A 87 13.32 -1.28 -6.39
CA ILE A 87 12.06 -0.73 -5.88
C ILE A 87 10.98 -1.81 -5.96
N PRO A 88 10.36 -2.19 -4.83
CA PRO A 88 9.25 -3.14 -4.84
C PRO A 88 8.00 -2.53 -5.47
N VAL A 89 7.19 -3.40 -6.11
CA VAL A 89 6.01 -3.01 -6.88
C VAL A 89 4.76 -3.61 -6.24
N VAL A 90 3.84 -2.76 -5.80
CA VAL A 90 2.52 -3.15 -5.32
C VAL A 90 1.60 -3.40 -6.51
N VAL A 91 0.91 -4.52 -6.46
CA VAL A 91 0.01 -4.97 -7.54
C VAL A 91 -1.30 -5.49 -6.95
N HIS A 92 -2.41 -5.00 -7.47
CA HIS A 92 -3.72 -5.57 -7.20
C HIS A 92 -3.83 -6.96 -7.87
N PRO A 93 -4.18 -8.02 -7.14
CA PRO A 93 -4.23 -9.36 -7.74
C PRO A 93 -5.22 -9.53 -8.89
N ASP A 94 -6.26 -8.70 -8.93
CA ASP A 94 -7.31 -8.76 -9.96
C ASP A 94 -6.88 -8.22 -11.34
N VAL A 95 -5.71 -7.57 -11.43
CA VAL A 95 -5.13 -7.18 -12.73
C VAL A 95 -4.20 -8.23 -13.32
N ILE A 96 -3.90 -9.29 -12.58
CA ILE A 96 -3.02 -10.38 -13.01
C ILE A 96 -3.85 -11.41 -13.78
N ALA A 97 -3.80 -11.36 -15.09
CA ALA A 97 -4.45 -12.35 -15.94
C ALA A 97 -3.49 -13.50 -16.30
N GLU A 98 -2.21 -13.21 -16.53
CA GLU A 98 -1.21 -14.20 -16.87
C GLU A 98 -0.03 -14.19 -15.89
N ASP A 99 0.11 -15.26 -15.09
CA ASP A 99 1.12 -15.36 -14.03
C ASP A 99 2.56 -15.16 -14.54
N GLN A 100 2.88 -15.69 -15.72
CA GLN A 100 4.25 -15.64 -16.25
C GLN A 100 4.72 -14.21 -16.48
N SER A 101 3.80 -13.30 -16.81
CA SER A 101 4.09 -11.89 -17.02
C SER A 101 4.59 -11.20 -15.74
N TRP A 102 4.29 -11.72 -14.54
CA TRP A 102 4.60 -11.11 -13.25
C TRP A 102 5.62 -11.90 -12.42
N LYS A 103 5.76 -13.22 -12.62
CA LYS A 103 6.63 -14.09 -11.80
C LYS A 103 8.10 -13.67 -11.78
N TRP A 104 8.59 -13.04 -12.84
CA TRP A 104 9.97 -12.56 -12.91
C TRP A 104 10.31 -11.49 -11.87
N MET A 105 9.31 -10.80 -11.30
CA MET A 105 9.54 -9.80 -10.25
C MET A 105 9.99 -10.43 -8.93
N GLY A 106 9.69 -11.72 -8.72
CA GLY A 106 10.08 -12.46 -7.52
C GLY A 106 9.68 -11.73 -6.24
N ARG A 107 10.64 -11.50 -5.35
CA ARG A 107 10.44 -10.78 -4.09
C ARG A 107 10.08 -9.29 -4.20
N HIS A 108 10.21 -8.70 -5.38
CA HIS A 108 9.81 -7.32 -5.64
C HIS A 108 8.32 -7.18 -5.95
N LEU A 109 7.62 -8.27 -6.25
CA LEU A 109 6.17 -8.29 -6.38
C LEU A 109 5.53 -8.26 -4.99
N LEU A 110 4.79 -7.20 -4.69
CA LEU A 110 3.98 -7.08 -3.49
C LEU A 110 2.51 -7.25 -3.87
N LEU A 111 1.91 -8.36 -3.47
CA LEU A 111 0.48 -8.59 -3.68
C LEU A 111 -0.30 -7.89 -2.56
N GLU A 112 -1.26 -7.08 -2.95
CA GLU A 112 -2.09 -6.35 -2.01
C GLU A 112 -3.38 -7.12 -1.67
N ASN A 113 -3.80 -7.14 -0.42
CA ASN A 113 -5.14 -7.63 -0.09
C ASN A 113 -6.20 -6.58 -0.42
N MET A 114 -7.29 -7.03 -0.99
CA MET A 114 -8.26 -6.18 -1.69
C MET A 114 -9.52 -5.86 -0.87
N ASP A 115 -10.18 -4.77 -1.27
CA ASP A 115 -11.48 -4.37 -0.77
C ASP A 115 -12.61 -5.31 -1.27
N LYS A 116 -13.80 -5.21 -0.65
CA LYS A 116 -14.95 -6.10 -0.93
C LYS A 116 -15.52 -5.99 -2.35
N ARG A 117 -15.17 -4.94 -3.12
CA ARG A 117 -15.65 -4.80 -4.52
C ARG A 117 -14.82 -5.61 -5.50
N LYS A 118 -13.63 -6.00 -5.10
CA LYS A 118 -12.72 -6.76 -5.95
C LYS A 118 -13.07 -8.26 -5.94
N PRO A 119 -12.83 -8.97 -7.05
CA PRO A 119 -13.26 -10.37 -7.16
C PRO A 119 -12.35 -11.35 -6.41
N ILE A 120 -11.11 -10.96 -6.08
CA ILE A 120 -10.08 -11.83 -5.51
C ILE A 120 -9.14 -11.05 -4.57
N GLY A 121 -8.48 -11.76 -3.65
CA GLY A 121 -7.45 -11.17 -2.77
C GLY A 121 -8.00 -10.56 -1.48
N ARG A 122 -9.26 -10.80 -1.14
CA ARG A 122 -9.95 -10.18 0.00
C ARG A 122 -9.73 -10.89 1.33
N THR A 123 -9.45 -12.19 1.27
CA THR A 123 -9.39 -13.06 2.45
C THR A 123 -8.07 -13.83 2.50
N SER A 124 -7.70 -14.33 3.68
CA SER A 124 -6.53 -15.18 3.88
C SER A 124 -6.56 -16.41 2.96
N LYS A 125 -7.74 -17.00 2.76
CA LYS A 125 -7.93 -18.13 1.83
C LYS A 125 -7.67 -17.74 0.37
N GLU A 126 -8.16 -16.59 -0.08
CA GLU A 126 -7.92 -16.09 -1.43
C GLU A 126 -6.45 -15.72 -1.64
N LEU A 127 -5.82 -15.07 -0.64
CA LEU A 127 -4.39 -14.75 -0.66
C LEU A 127 -3.51 -15.99 -0.68
N LYS A 128 -3.90 -17.06 0.03
CA LYS A 128 -3.17 -18.32 -0.04
C LYS A 128 -3.06 -18.83 -1.46
N CYS A 129 -4.16 -18.84 -2.21
CA CYS A 129 -4.13 -19.27 -3.62
C CYS A 129 -3.21 -18.39 -4.47
N LEU A 130 -3.14 -17.09 -4.18
CA LEU A 130 -2.24 -16.15 -4.86
C LEU A 130 -0.77 -16.43 -4.52
N PHE A 131 -0.44 -16.61 -3.24
CA PHE A 131 0.93 -16.93 -2.82
C PHE A 131 1.39 -18.31 -3.27
N ASP A 132 0.48 -19.28 -3.45
CA ASP A 132 0.80 -20.56 -4.09
C ASP A 132 1.19 -20.38 -5.58
N ARG A 133 0.56 -19.43 -6.28
CA ARG A 133 0.90 -19.06 -7.68
C ARG A 133 2.18 -18.23 -7.77
N PHE A 134 2.45 -17.38 -6.76
CA PHE A 134 3.58 -16.46 -6.68
C PHE A 134 4.40 -16.71 -5.40
N PRO A 135 5.14 -17.81 -5.30
CA PRO A 135 5.76 -18.25 -4.05
C PRO A 135 6.83 -17.29 -3.51
N GLU A 136 7.47 -16.50 -4.37
CA GLU A 136 8.48 -15.52 -3.95
C GLU A 136 7.90 -14.13 -3.64
N SER A 137 6.65 -13.87 -4.01
CA SER A 137 6.02 -12.56 -3.78
C SER A 137 5.83 -12.28 -2.29
N ARG A 138 5.73 -11.00 -1.98
CA ARG A 138 5.52 -10.51 -0.61
C ARG A 138 4.13 -9.89 -0.49
N LEU A 139 3.76 -9.57 0.75
CA LEU A 139 2.46 -8.97 1.07
C LEU A 139 2.61 -7.45 1.22
N CYS A 140 1.79 -6.69 0.51
CA CYS A 140 1.36 -5.36 0.89
C CYS A 140 0.04 -5.51 1.64
N PHE A 141 0.03 -5.25 2.94
CA PHE A 141 -1.19 -5.42 3.73
C PHE A 141 -1.95 -4.09 3.84
N ASP A 142 -3.08 -3.98 3.13
CA ASP A 142 -4.02 -2.87 3.34
C ASP A 142 -4.99 -3.22 4.47
N ILE A 143 -4.80 -2.55 5.62
CA ILE A 143 -5.60 -2.76 6.81
C ILE A 143 -7.01 -2.16 6.68
N GLY A 144 -7.16 -1.10 5.88
CA GLY A 144 -8.47 -0.49 5.58
C GLY A 144 -9.33 -1.39 4.70
N HIS A 145 -8.74 -2.03 3.68
CA HIS A 145 -9.41 -3.04 2.87
C HIS A 145 -9.85 -4.23 3.73
N ALA A 146 -8.94 -4.75 4.56
CA ALA A 146 -9.28 -5.86 5.45
C ALA A 146 -10.44 -5.53 6.39
N ARG A 147 -10.45 -4.33 7.01
CA ARG A 147 -11.56 -3.85 7.84
C ARG A 147 -12.85 -3.68 7.05
N GLN A 148 -12.79 -3.23 5.81
CA GLN A 148 -13.98 -3.09 4.97
C GLN A 148 -14.59 -4.46 4.63
N VAL A 149 -13.75 -5.48 4.41
CA VAL A 149 -14.19 -6.86 4.17
C VAL A 149 -14.80 -7.45 5.42
N ASP A 150 -14.10 -7.31 6.56
CA ASP A 150 -14.53 -7.81 7.86
C ASP A 150 -14.29 -6.76 8.96
N PRO A 151 -15.34 -6.01 9.36
CA PRO A 151 -15.23 -4.99 10.41
C PRO A 151 -14.84 -5.54 11.79
N THR A 152 -14.93 -6.85 12.02
CA THR A 152 -14.50 -7.49 13.27
C THR A 152 -12.99 -7.64 13.38
N MET A 153 -12.24 -7.38 12.30
CA MET A 153 -10.79 -7.55 12.17
C MET A 153 -10.29 -9.00 12.30
N VAL A 154 -11.20 -9.99 12.31
CA VAL A 154 -10.79 -11.41 12.34
C VAL A 154 -10.07 -11.77 11.06
N GLU A 155 -10.56 -11.34 9.89
CA GLU A 155 -9.89 -11.61 8.62
C GLU A 155 -8.52 -10.90 8.54
N ALA A 156 -8.41 -9.68 9.05
CA ALA A 156 -7.13 -8.98 9.17
C ALA A 156 -6.11 -9.78 9.98
N ARG A 157 -6.54 -10.32 11.13
CA ARG A 157 -5.73 -11.20 11.97
C ARG A 157 -5.30 -12.46 11.24
N LEU A 158 -6.23 -13.15 10.57
CA LEU A 158 -5.95 -14.38 9.82
C LEU A 158 -4.92 -14.13 8.70
N ILE A 159 -5.01 -13.01 8.00
CA ILE A 159 -4.04 -12.62 6.97
C ILE A 159 -2.65 -12.42 7.60
N LEU A 160 -2.56 -11.65 8.68
CA LEU A 160 -1.27 -11.35 9.33
C LEU A 160 -0.65 -12.60 9.98
N GLU A 161 -1.44 -13.47 10.61
CA GLU A 161 -0.94 -14.73 11.17
C GLU A 161 -0.48 -15.73 10.10
N SER A 162 -1.13 -15.73 8.93
CA SER A 162 -0.79 -16.66 7.84
C SER A 162 0.38 -16.19 6.97
N PHE A 163 0.56 -14.86 6.81
CA PHE A 163 1.50 -14.28 5.85
C PHE A 163 2.36 -13.15 6.42
N GLY A 164 2.45 -13.03 7.75
CA GLY A 164 3.28 -12.01 8.40
C GLY A 164 4.78 -12.12 8.05
N ASP A 165 5.28 -13.31 7.75
CA ASP A 165 6.63 -13.55 7.26
C ASP A 165 6.90 -12.97 5.85
N ARG A 166 5.83 -12.75 5.07
CA ARG A 166 5.87 -12.12 3.75
C ARG A 166 5.62 -10.62 3.77
N LEU A 167 5.26 -10.06 4.93
CA LEU A 167 4.88 -8.65 5.05
C LEU A 167 6.03 -7.72 4.64
N ALA A 168 5.76 -6.81 3.70
CA ALA A 168 6.74 -5.88 3.16
C ALA A 168 6.41 -4.42 3.46
N GLN A 169 5.13 -4.07 3.43
CA GLN A 169 4.61 -2.74 3.78
C GLN A 169 3.14 -2.83 4.19
N ILE A 170 2.66 -1.75 4.80
CA ILE A 170 1.26 -1.59 5.21
C ILE A 170 0.69 -0.40 4.45
N HIS A 171 -0.50 -0.56 3.87
CA HIS A 171 -1.35 0.55 3.47
C HIS A 171 -2.34 0.87 4.58
N ILE A 172 -2.51 2.16 4.88
CA ILE A 172 -3.44 2.63 5.91
C ILE A 172 -4.29 3.77 5.39
N SER A 173 -5.60 3.58 5.49
CA SER A 173 -6.63 4.61 5.37
C SER A 173 -7.94 4.10 5.97
N GLU A 174 -8.92 4.96 6.20
CA GLU A 174 -10.27 4.47 6.47
C GLU A 174 -10.99 4.26 5.13
N VAL A 175 -11.23 2.99 4.78
CA VAL A 175 -11.95 2.65 3.55
C VAL A 175 -13.45 2.64 3.82
N ASN A 176 -14.18 3.58 3.21
CA ASN A 176 -15.63 3.68 3.38
C ASN A 176 -16.39 2.65 2.53
N THR A 177 -17.72 2.64 2.64
CA THR A 177 -18.58 1.69 1.91
C THR A 177 -18.50 1.79 0.40
N GLY A 178 -18.06 2.96 -0.13
CA GLY A 178 -17.81 3.21 -1.55
C GLY A 178 -16.36 2.92 -1.96
N SER A 179 -15.55 2.33 -1.07
CA SER A 179 -14.11 2.08 -1.22
C SER A 179 -13.32 3.34 -1.57
N ARG A 180 -13.66 4.47 -0.91
CA ARG A 180 -12.82 5.66 -0.91
C ARG A 180 -11.95 5.65 0.34
N HIS A 181 -10.75 6.18 0.20
CA HIS A 181 -9.76 6.29 1.26
C HIS A 181 -9.96 7.62 2.00
N ASP A 182 -10.72 7.56 3.09
CA ASP A 182 -11.03 8.72 3.93
C ASP A 182 -9.98 8.89 5.06
N PRO A 183 -9.91 10.06 5.72
CA PRO A 183 -9.10 10.26 6.92
C PRO A 183 -9.46 9.29 8.04
N LEU A 184 -8.44 8.87 8.80
CA LEU A 184 -8.62 7.92 9.90
C LEU A 184 -9.52 8.48 10.99
N SER A 185 -10.64 7.82 11.25
CA SER A 185 -11.50 8.09 12.40
C SER A 185 -10.96 7.38 13.66
N VAL A 186 -11.46 7.79 14.82
CA VAL A 186 -11.17 7.11 16.11
C VAL A 186 -11.58 5.63 16.05
N ASN A 187 -12.70 5.32 15.38
CA ASN A 187 -13.18 3.94 15.22
C ASN A 187 -12.23 3.10 14.35
N ALA A 188 -11.70 3.68 13.27
CA ALA A 188 -10.71 3.00 12.43
C ALA A 188 -9.42 2.74 13.22
N ILE A 189 -8.91 3.76 13.90
CA ILE A 189 -7.72 3.65 14.76
C ILE A 189 -7.88 2.54 15.80
N SER A 190 -8.99 2.52 16.54
CA SER A 190 -9.26 1.49 17.55
C SER A 190 -9.34 0.08 16.94
N ALA A 191 -9.96 -0.05 15.77
CA ALA A 191 -10.03 -1.34 15.06
C ALA A 191 -8.62 -1.81 14.64
N PHE A 192 -7.79 -0.94 14.10
CA PHE A 192 -6.44 -1.26 13.63
C PHE A 192 -5.50 -1.64 14.80
N GLN A 193 -5.64 -0.98 15.94
CA GLN A 193 -4.91 -1.33 17.16
C GLN A 193 -5.11 -2.78 17.60
N SER A 194 -6.28 -3.37 17.31
CA SER A 194 -6.58 -4.77 17.68
C SER A 194 -5.67 -5.81 17.02
N VAL A 195 -4.98 -5.44 15.94
CA VAL A 195 -4.03 -6.31 15.21
C VAL A 195 -2.62 -5.73 15.16
N ALA A 196 -2.38 -4.57 15.75
CA ALA A 196 -1.10 -3.84 15.67
C ALA A 196 0.11 -4.66 16.19
N THR A 197 -0.10 -5.51 17.19
CA THR A 197 0.94 -6.39 17.77
C THR A 197 1.44 -7.47 16.80
N LEU A 198 0.69 -7.77 15.75
CA LEU A 198 1.08 -8.73 14.71
C LEU A 198 1.96 -8.09 13.63
N ILE A 199 2.13 -6.77 13.66
CA ILE A 199 2.86 -6.01 12.65
C ILE A 199 4.20 -5.54 13.23
N PRO A 200 5.35 -6.07 12.74
CA PRO A 200 6.67 -5.63 13.22
C PRO A 200 6.89 -4.13 13.01
N GLU A 201 7.54 -3.48 13.98
CA GLU A 201 7.79 -2.02 13.95
C GLU A 201 8.69 -1.56 12.80
N THR A 202 9.43 -2.47 12.19
CA THR A 202 10.31 -2.20 11.05
C THR A 202 9.56 -2.08 9.73
N ILE A 203 8.31 -2.54 9.67
CA ILE A 203 7.52 -2.52 8.43
C ILE A 203 7.07 -1.08 8.14
N PRO A 204 7.37 -0.53 6.94
CA PRO A 204 6.97 0.81 6.54
C PRO A 204 5.45 0.92 6.35
N ILE A 205 4.95 2.10 6.71
CA ILE A 205 3.55 2.48 6.54
C ILE A 205 3.43 3.47 5.38
N ILE A 206 2.51 3.20 4.48
CA ILE A 206 2.04 4.10 3.43
C ILE A 206 0.62 4.54 3.76
N LEU A 207 0.45 5.82 3.97
CA LEU A 207 -0.88 6.43 4.13
C LEU A 207 -1.49 6.67 2.74
N GLU A 208 -2.71 6.21 2.56
CA GLU A 208 -3.49 6.39 1.34
C GLU A 208 -4.67 7.34 1.49
N THR A 209 -4.80 7.94 2.66
CA THR A 209 -5.79 8.97 2.92
C THR A 209 -5.68 10.10 1.91
N LEU A 210 -6.76 10.40 1.21
CA LEU A 210 -6.82 11.54 0.30
C LEU A 210 -6.76 12.84 1.12
N ILE A 211 -5.66 13.58 0.96
CA ILE A 211 -5.49 14.90 1.59
C ILE A 211 -6.14 15.93 0.69
N ASP A 212 -7.41 16.24 0.96
CA ASP A 212 -8.07 17.36 0.32
C ASP A 212 -7.79 18.64 1.11
N GLN A 213 -7.58 19.74 0.39
CA GLN A 213 -7.29 21.04 1.00
C GLN A 213 -8.39 21.41 2.00
N GLY A 214 -8.09 21.28 3.29
CA GLY A 214 -8.93 21.72 4.39
C GLY A 214 -9.60 20.67 5.27
N GLN A 215 -9.52 19.35 4.95
CA GLN A 215 -10.14 18.31 5.79
C GLN A 215 -9.16 17.58 6.72
N SER A 216 -7.91 17.45 6.32
CA SER A 216 -6.83 16.90 7.14
C SER A 216 -5.51 17.46 6.65
N ASP A 217 -4.55 17.65 7.56
CA ASP A 217 -3.18 17.95 7.20
C ASP A 217 -2.29 16.70 7.30
N ILE A 218 -1.18 16.73 6.60
CA ILE A 218 -0.23 15.63 6.50
C ILE A 218 0.27 15.16 7.88
N LEU A 219 0.59 16.09 8.76
CA LEU A 219 1.15 15.75 10.08
C LEU A 219 0.11 15.11 10.98
N THR A 220 -1.12 15.59 10.92
CA THR A 220 -2.27 14.98 11.62
C THR A 220 -2.50 13.54 11.18
N GLU A 221 -2.48 13.26 9.87
CA GLU A 221 -2.67 11.88 9.38
C GLU A 221 -1.48 10.98 9.72
N ILE A 222 -0.25 11.49 9.73
CA ILE A 222 0.92 10.74 10.22
C ILE A 222 0.73 10.34 11.70
N GLU A 223 0.30 11.26 12.55
CA GLU A 223 0.06 10.95 13.96
C GLU A 223 -1.08 9.93 14.13
N ARG A 224 -2.17 10.07 13.38
CA ARG A 224 -3.26 9.08 13.37
C ARG A 224 -2.78 7.71 12.90
N GLY A 225 -1.96 7.65 11.84
CA GLY A 225 -1.38 6.40 11.34
C GLY A 225 -0.43 5.75 12.36
N ARG A 226 0.35 6.56 13.10
CA ARG A 226 1.17 6.07 14.21
C ARG A 226 0.30 5.50 15.33
N CYS A 227 -0.69 6.25 15.79
CA CYS A 227 -1.63 5.80 16.82
C CYS A 227 -2.34 4.50 16.42
N ALA A 228 -2.68 4.34 15.15
CA ALA A 228 -3.38 3.16 14.64
C ALA A 228 -2.56 1.86 14.77
N LEU A 229 -1.23 1.95 14.74
CA LEU A 229 -0.34 0.79 14.87
C LEU A 229 0.57 0.84 16.10
N ASP A 230 0.22 1.64 17.11
CA ASP A 230 0.93 1.67 18.39
C ASP A 230 0.23 0.73 19.40
N PRO A 231 0.86 -0.40 19.76
CA PRO A 231 0.27 -1.35 20.70
C PRO A 231 0.20 -0.81 22.15
N ALA A 232 0.98 0.21 22.49
CA ALA A 232 1.03 0.75 23.86
C ALA A 232 -0.26 1.49 24.25
N ILE A 233 -1.02 2.01 23.29
CA ILE A 233 -2.26 2.77 23.54
C ILE A 233 -3.44 1.84 23.85
N SER A 234 -3.44 0.63 23.32
CA SER A 234 -4.52 -0.35 23.56
C SER A 234 -4.50 -0.95 24.98
N ALA A 235 -3.37 -0.86 25.67
CA ALA A 235 -3.18 -1.41 27.03
C ALA A 235 -3.66 -0.48 28.17
N THR A 236 -4.07 0.75 27.85
CA THR A 236 -4.47 1.76 28.83
C THR A 236 -5.95 2.16 28.79
N ALA A 237 -6.77 1.51 27.94
CA ALA A 237 -8.21 1.69 27.98
C ALA A 237 -8.78 0.89 29.17
N PRO A 238 -9.51 1.54 30.10
CA PRO A 238 -10.10 0.89 31.27
C PRO A 238 -11.22 -0.10 30.92
#